data_07d67cfc89388c0a1a85f48ca6cdd93a
#
_entry.id   07d67cfc89388c0a1a85f48ca6cdd93a
#
_cell.length_a   1.000
_cell.length_b   1.000
_cell.length_c   1.000
_cell.angle_alpha   90.00
_cell.angle_beta   90.00
_cell.angle_gamma   90.00
#
_symmetry.space_group_name_H-M   'P 1'
#
loop_
_entity.id
_entity.type
_entity.pdbx_description
1 polymer ?
#
loop_
_entity_poly.entity_id
_entity_poly.type
_entity_poly.pdbx_seq_one_letter_code
_entity_poly.pdbx_strand_id
1 'polypeptide(L)'
;FREGNSIIPTGQTTIRAEDEVFFISKKGEASKVVNEMRKKEEPYKSVMIAGGGKIGSRLAKRIENDHRVKIIESDHERAKRLSEKLEQSIVLEGNVCDKHLLYDENIEGTDVFAAVTNDDEANVMSCLLAKDMGAHKVVALINNPAYVDLVQDKGIDIAITPSLITIGTFLAEIEGKDVVKVHSLRRGAAEAIETIAKESPTGKQSSIGTVSYTHLRAHETHND
;
A
#
# COMPACT_ATOMS: atom_id res chain seq x y z
N PHE A 1 -6.87 -13.48 8.73
CA PHE A 1 -7.06 -14.46 7.66
C PHE A 1 -5.99 -15.53 7.77
N ARG A 2 -6.38 -16.77 7.59
CA ARG A 2 -5.50 -17.94 7.55
C ARG A 2 -5.88 -18.79 6.35
N GLU A 3 -4.92 -19.08 5.47
CA GLU A 3 -5.14 -19.87 4.25
C GLU A 3 -6.36 -19.42 3.43
N GLY A 4 -6.56 -18.11 3.32
CA GLY A 4 -7.68 -17.52 2.60
C GLY A 4 -8.98 -17.36 3.40
N ASN A 5 -9.12 -18.00 4.55
CA ASN A 5 -10.33 -17.97 5.37
C ASN A 5 -10.30 -16.82 6.38
N SER A 6 -11.42 -16.11 6.52
CA SER A 6 -11.60 -15.08 7.54
C SER A 6 -11.80 -15.73 8.92
N ILE A 7 -11.04 -15.25 9.91
CA ILE A 7 -11.17 -15.67 11.31
C ILE A 7 -11.39 -14.43 12.15
N ILE A 8 -12.48 -14.37 12.88
CA ILE A 8 -12.69 -13.35 13.92
C ILE A 8 -12.00 -13.85 15.19
N PRO A 9 -10.93 -13.18 15.66
CA PRO A 9 -10.17 -13.67 16.79
C PRO A 9 -10.95 -13.56 18.10
N THR A 10 -10.76 -14.53 18.95
CA THR A 10 -11.21 -14.54 20.36
C THR A 10 -9.97 -14.49 21.27
N GLY A 11 -10.16 -14.34 22.59
CA GLY A 11 -9.05 -14.38 23.55
C GLY A 11 -8.26 -15.71 23.56
N GLN A 12 -8.77 -16.76 22.93
CA GLN A 12 -8.10 -18.07 22.80
C GLN A 12 -7.49 -18.28 21.40
N THR A 13 -7.66 -17.35 20.48
CA THR A 13 -7.14 -17.48 19.12
C THR A 13 -5.63 -17.24 19.12
N THR A 14 -4.87 -18.25 18.72
CA THR A 14 -3.42 -18.15 18.55
C THR A 14 -3.11 -17.68 17.13
N ILE A 15 -2.36 -16.60 17.01
CA ILE A 15 -1.81 -16.12 15.74
C ILE A 15 -0.65 -17.04 15.35
N ARG A 16 -0.60 -17.48 14.09
CA ARG A 16 0.43 -18.35 13.54
C ARG A 16 1.27 -17.60 12.51
N ALA A 17 2.43 -18.15 12.17
CA ALA A 17 3.19 -17.67 11.03
C ALA A 17 2.29 -17.75 9.77
N GLU A 18 2.45 -16.83 8.83
CA GLU A 18 1.66 -16.68 7.59
C GLU A 18 0.21 -16.20 7.80
N ASP A 19 -0.26 -15.99 9.05
CA ASP A 19 -1.56 -15.34 9.26
C ASP A 19 -1.49 -13.85 8.87
N GLU A 20 -2.47 -13.40 8.10
CA GLU A 20 -2.66 -11.98 7.81
C GLU A 20 -3.59 -11.37 8.86
N VAL A 21 -3.07 -10.45 9.66
CA VAL A 21 -3.76 -9.90 10.83
C VAL A 21 -4.10 -8.43 10.61
N PHE A 22 -5.38 -8.10 10.76
CA PHE A 22 -5.88 -6.72 10.76
C PHE A 22 -6.24 -6.31 12.18
N PHE A 23 -5.78 -5.12 12.60
CA PHE A 23 -6.10 -4.58 13.91
C PHE A 23 -6.33 -3.07 13.84
N ILE A 24 -7.09 -2.57 14.78
CA ILE A 24 -7.34 -1.13 14.95
C ILE A 24 -6.66 -0.69 16.23
N SER A 25 -5.89 0.38 16.15
CA SER A 25 -5.21 0.96 17.31
C SER A 25 -5.36 2.49 17.32
N LYS A 26 -5.11 3.10 18.48
CA LYS A 26 -5.02 4.55 18.56
C LYS A 26 -3.90 5.07 17.68
N LYS A 27 -4.12 6.24 17.06
CA LYS A 27 -3.11 6.92 16.22
C LYS A 27 -1.79 7.05 16.99
N GLY A 28 -0.70 6.57 16.40
CA GLY A 28 0.64 6.58 17.00
C GLY A 28 0.97 5.34 17.86
N GLU A 29 0.03 4.42 18.11
CA GLU A 29 0.27 3.19 18.87
C GLU A 29 0.35 1.93 17.98
N ALA A 30 0.03 2.05 16.70
CA ALA A 30 0.09 0.92 15.77
C ALA A 30 1.45 0.23 15.74
N SER A 31 2.53 1.00 15.78
CA SER A 31 3.90 0.45 15.81
C SER A 31 4.19 -0.40 17.05
N LYS A 32 3.56 -0.12 18.20
CA LYS A 32 3.73 -0.95 19.41
C LYS A 32 3.12 -2.33 19.18
N VAL A 33 1.91 -2.37 18.60
CA VAL A 33 1.21 -3.64 18.31
C VAL A 33 1.98 -4.45 17.27
N VAL A 34 2.48 -3.80 16.21
CA VAL A 34 3.28 -4.47 15.17
C VAL A 34 4.57 -5.04 15.75
N ASN A 35 5.25 -4.30 16.63
CA ASN A 35 6.50 -4.74 17.26
C ASN A 35 6.33 -5.97 18.19
N GLU A 36 5.13 -6.17 18.74
CA GLU A 36 4.81 -7.39 19.52
C GLU A 36 4.63 -8.62 18.63
N MET A 37 4.22 -8.40 17.37
CA MET A 37 3.95 -9.49 16.42
C MET A 37 5.14 -9.83 15.52
N ARG A 38 6.09 -8.91 15.35
CA ARG A 38 7.24 -9.05 14.45
C ARG A 38 8.55 -8.84 15.20
N LYS A 39 9.63 -9.43 14.71
CA LYS A 39 10.98 -8.98 15.09
C LYS A 39 11.08 -7.50 14.75
N LYS A 40 11.67 -6.73 15.69
CA LYS A 40 11.89 -5.29 15.52
C LYS A 40 12.73 -5.07 14.26
N GLU A 41 12.09 -4.64 13.17
CA GLU A 41 12.79 -4.21 11.98
C GLU A 41 13.26 -2.77 12.16
N GLU A 42 14.46 -2.48 11.70
CA GLU A 42 14.94 -1.09 11.64
C GLU A 42 14.01 -0.27 10.74
N PRO A 43 13.70 0.99 11.09
CA PRO A 43 12.90 1.83 10.24
C PRO A 43 13.63 2.09 8.93
N TYR A 44 12.92 2.02 7.81
CA TYR A 44 13.45 2.33 6.49
C TYR A 44 13.99 3.76 6.45
N LYS A 45 15.19 3.92 5.89
CA LYS A 45 15.88 5.23 5.82
C LYS A 45 16.17 5.66 4.37
N SER A 46 16.27 4.71 3.46
CA SER A 46 16.68 4.93 2.07
C SER A 46 15.51 4.60 1.13
N VAL A 47 15.07 5.57 0.35
CA VAL A 47 13.94 5.41 -0.58
C VAL A 47 14.38 5.84 -1.97
N MET A 48 14.19 4.98 -2.96
CA MET A 48 14.37 5.29 -4.37
C MET A 48 13.02 5.31 -5.06
N ILE A 49 12.69 6.41 -5.73
CA ILE A 49 11.41 6.62 -6.41
C ILE A 49 11.66 6.61 -7.91
N ALA A 50 11.00 5.71 -8.63
CA ALA A 50 11.00 5.64 -10.08
C ALA A 50 9.79 6.40 -10.63
N GLY A 51 10.05 7.53 -11.28
CA GLY A 51 9.06 8.44 -11.86
C GLY A 51 8.85 9.73 -11.07
N GLY A 52 9.22 10.85 -11.68
CA GLY A 52 9.11 12.21 -11.14
C GLY A 52 7.79 12.92 -11.45
N GLY A 53 6.74 12.19 -11.82
CA GLY A 53 5.42 12.71 -12.10
C GLY A 53 4.71 13.27 -10.87
N LYS A 54 3.39 13.46 -10.96
CA LYS A 54 2.58 14.07 -9.88
C LYS A 54 2.65 13.28 -8.56
N ILE A 55 2.70 11.95 -8.64
CA ILE A 55 2.75 11.09 -7.45
C ILE A 55 4.17 11.10 -6.88
N GLY A 56 5.18 10.79 -7.69
CA GLY A 56 6.57 10.68 -7.23
C GLY A 56 7.11 11.99 -6.64
N SER A 57 6.84 13.12 -7.30
CA SER A 57 7.27 14.43 -6.79
C SER A 57 6.64 14.79 -5.44
N ARG A 58 5.35 14.48 -5.24
CA ARG A 58 4.66 14.72 -3.97
C ARG A 58 5.12 13.76 -2.88
N LEU A 59 5.37 12.50 -3.24
CA LEU A 59 5.91 11.50 -2.33
C LEU A 59 7.29 11.93 -1.86
N ALA A 60 8.22 12.24 -2.79
CA ALA A 60 9.56 12.73 -2.47
C ALA A 60 9.51 13.92 -1.50
N LYS A 61 8.74 14.96 -1.83
CA LYS A 61 8.60 16.17 -0.99
C LYS A 61 8.04 15.85 0.41
N ARG A 62 7.19 14.85 0.52
CA ARG A 62 6.56 14.47 1.80
C ARG A 62 7.50 13.74 2.74
N ILE A 63 8.47 12.98 2.19
CA ILE A 63 9.34 12.10 2.97
C ILE A 63 10.81 12.55 3.03
N GLU A 64 11.24 13.54 2.22
CA GLU A 64 12.63 13.93 2.08
C GLU A 64 13.27 14.47 3.37
N ASN A 65 12.47 14.94 4.35
CA ASN A 65 13.00 15.42 5.62
C ASN A 65 13.35 14.27 6.60
N ASP A 66 12.72 13.12 6.42
CA ASP A 66 12.85 11.98 7.33
C ASP A 66 13.63 10.82 6.71
N HIS A 67 13.78 10.83 5.37
CA HIS A 67 14.40 9.75 4.60
C HIS A 67 15.41 10.29 3.59
N ARG A 68 16.41 9.48 3.25
CA ARG A 68 17.29 9.73 2.11
C ARG A 68 16.56 9.33 0.84
N VAL A 69 16.14 10.31 0.05
CA VAL A 69 15.33 10.10 -1.14
C VAL A 69 16.15 10.31 -2.39
N LYS A 70 16.11 9.34 -3.30
CA LYS A 70 16.54 9.48 -4.69
C LYS A 70 15.31 9.35 -5.59
N ILE A 71 15.21 10.17 -6.63
CA ILE A 71 14.13 10.11 -7.60
C ILE A 71 14.69 10.04 -9.01
N ILE A 72 14.26 9.05 -9.79
CA ILE A 72 14.69 8.83 -11.18
C ILE A 72 13.58 9.35 -12.09
N GLU A 73 13.95 10.21 -13.03
CA GLU A 73 13.06 10.79 -14.04
C GLU A 73 13.74 10.81 -15.41
N SER A 74 13.04 10.32 -16.42
CA SER A 74 13.59 10.23 -17.77
C SER A 74 13.46 11.51 -18.60
N ASP A 75 12.50 12.37 -18.25
CA ASP A 75 12.28 13.64 -18.93
C ASP A 75 13.22 14.70 -18.33
N HIS A 76 14.14 15.21 -19.14
CA HIS A 76 15.16 16.19 -18.75
C HIS A 76 14.53 17.46 -18.09
N GLU A 77 13.54 18.04 -18.73
CA GLU A 77 12.90 19.27 -18.24
C GLU A 77 12.15 19.03 -16.92
N ARG A 78 11.58 17.82 -16.74
CA ARG A 78 10.94 17.45 -15.48
C ARG A 78 11.96 17.18 -14.39
N ALA A 79 13.05 16.49 -14.68
CA ALA A 79 14.13 16.25 -13.74
C ALA A 79 14.72 17.59 -13.25
N LYS A 80 14.96 18.53 -14.15
CA LYS A 80 15.43 19.88 -13.82
C LYS A 80 14.45 20.60 -12.88
N ARG A 81 13.15 20.63 -13.21
CA ARG A 81 12.14 21.25 -12.35
C ARG A 81 12.01 20.57 -10.97
N LEU A 82 12.25 19.27 -10.90
CA LEU A 82 12.26 18.53 -9.64
C LEU A 82 13.45 18.93 -8.77
N SER A 83 14.63 19.05 -9.35
CA SER A 83 15.84 19.46 -8.62
C SER A 83 15.74 20.90 -8.05
N GLU A 84 14.92 21.74 -8.67
CA GLU A 84 14.63 23.09 -8.16
C GLU A 84 13.62 23.11 -7.02
N LYS A 85 12.75 22.08 -6.92
CA LYS A 85 11.63 22.00 -5.95
C LYS A 85 11.94 21.16 -4.71
N LEU A 86 12.77 20.15 -4.88
CA LEU A 86 13.15 19.23 -3.81
C LEU A 86 14.42 19.75 -3.14
N GLU A 87 14.40 19.78 -1.81
CA GLU A 87 15.48 20.40 -1.03
C GLU A 87 16.50 19.38 -0.52
N GLN A 88 16.03 18.15 -0.21
CA GLN A 88 16.86 17.10 0.38
C GLN A 88 16.98 15.86 -0.52
N SER A 89 16.14 15.78 -1.56
CA SER A 89 16.12 14.63 -2.45
C SER A 89 17.16 14.78 -3.57
N ILE A 90 17.80 13.68 -3.96
CA ILE A 90 18.67 13.62 -5.11
C ILE A 90 17.81 13.28 -6.35
N VAL A 91 17.88 14.14 -7.37
CA VAL A 91 17.18 13.90 -8.63
C VAL A 91 18.17 13.33 -9.64
N LEU A 92 17.83 12.19 -10.21
CA LEU A 92 18.61 11.46 -11.19
C LEU A 92 17.87 11.48 -12.53
N GLU A 93 18.53 11.95 -13.58
CA GLU A 93 18.02 11.87 -14.93
C GLU A 93 18.37 10.51 -15.53
N GLY A 94 17.36 9.74 -15.94
CA GLY A 94 17.59 8.43 -16.54
C GLY A 94 16.37 7.55 -16.66
N ASN A 95 16.58 6.36 -17.22
CA ASN A 95 15.55 5.34 -17.35
C ASN A 95 15.50 4.47 -16.09
N VAL A 96 14.30 4.30 -15.54
CA VAL A 96 14.06 3.50 -14.32
C VAL A 96 14.37 1.99 -14.51
N CYS A 97 14.47 1.51 -15.73
CA CYS A 97 14.87 0.15 -16.07
C CYS A 97 16.36 0.04 -16.45
N ASP A 98 17.14 1.10 -16.29
CA ASP A 98 18.58 1.05 -16.55
C ASP A 98 19.33 0.40 -15.37
N LYS A 99 19.83 -0.81 -15.61
CA LYS A 99 20.56 -1.59 -14.62
C LYS A 99 21.85 -0.92 -14.14
N HIS A 100 22.55 -0.21 -15.03
CA HIS A 100 23.78 0.50 -14.68
C HIS A 100 23.47 1.68 -13.74
N LEU A 101 22.46 2.47 -14.08
CA LEU A 101 22.03 3.57 -13.23
C LEU A 101 21.64 3.07 -11.84
N LEU A 102 20.84 2.01 -11.75
CA LEU A 102 20.41 1.45 -10.45
C LEU A 102 21.61 0.93 -9.64
N TYR A 103 22.58 0.31 -10.28
CA TYR A 103 23.79 -0.19 -9.64
C TYR A 103 24.65 0.96 -9.11
N ASP A 104 24.94 1.97 -9.94
CA ASP A 104 25.75 3.13 -9.59
C ASP A 104 25.15 3.93 -8.45
N GLU A 105 23.82 3.92 -8.36
CA GLU A 105 23.05 4.59 -7.31
C GLU A 105 22.77 3.71 -6.08
N ASN A 106 23.47 2.57 -5.97
CA ASN A 106 23.43 1.66 -4.82
C ASN A 106 22.02 1.13 -4.52
N ILE A 107 21.39 0.50 -5.49
CA ILE A 107 20.06 -0.11 -5.33
C ILE A 107 20.05 -1.18 -4.25
N GLU A 108 21.14 -1.94 -4.07
CA GLU A 108 21.28 -2.96 -3.02
C GLU A 108 21.13 -2.36 -1.61
N GLY A 109 21.60 -1.13 -1.39
CA GLY A 109 21.48 -0.40 -0.13
C GLY A 109 20.15 0.40 0.00
N THR A 110 19.18 0.14 -0.88
CA THR A 110 17.88 0.82 -0.88
C THR A 110 16.86 0.02 -0.08
N ASP A 111 16.30 0.63 0.98
CA ASP A 111 15.29 -0.02 1.81
C ASP A 111 13.95 -0.15 1.07
N VAL A 112 13.55 0.89 0.33
CA VAL A 112 12.31 0.89 -0.44
C VAL A 112 12.53 1.45 -1.84
N PHE A 113 12.18 0.66 -2.85
CA PHE A 113 12.08 1.13 -4.24
C PHE A 113 10.59 1.28 -4.61
N ALA A 114 10.17 2.47 -5.01
CA ALA A 114 8.78 2.77 -5.33
C ALA A 114 8.64 3.20 -6.79
N ALA A 115 8.07 2.36 -7.64
CA ALA A 115 7.78 2.67 -9.03
C ALA A 115 6.40 3.29 -9.19
N VAL A 116 6.36 4.57 -9.58
CA VAL A 116 5.15 5.40 -9.63
C VAL A 116 5.06 6.21 -10.93
N THR A 117 5.55 5.65 -12.02
CA THR A 117 5.39 6.24 -13.36
C THR A 117 3.94 6.09 -13.83
N ASN A 118 3.62 6.60 -15.00
CA ASN A 118 2.32 6.40 -15.66
C ASN A 118 2.27 5.14 -16.55
N ASP A 119 3.31 4.35 -16.56
CA ASP A 119 3.48 3.13 -17.36
C ASP A 119 3.57 1.93 -16.44
N ASP A 120 2.51 1.09 -16.43
CA ASP A 120 2.39 -0.06 -15.54
C ASP A 120 3.49 -1.10 -15.82
N GLU A 121 3.84 -1.30 -17.10
CA GLU A 121 4.88 -2.24 -17.51
C GLU A 121 6.26 -1.77 -17.01
N ALA A 122 6.57 -0.49 -17.16
CA ALA A 122 7.80 0.08 -16.63
C ALA A 122 7.86 -0.02 -15.09
N ASN A 123 6.72 0.20 -14.41
CA ASN A 123 6.62 0.07 -12.96
C ASN A 123 6.89 -1.37 -12.50
N VAL A 124 6.28 -2.35 -13.18
CA VAL A 124 6.49 -3.77 -12.87
C VAL A 124 7.94 -4.17 -13.15
N MET A 125 8.45 -3.86 -14.34
CA MET A 125 9.79 -4.27 -14.74
C MET A 125 10.89 -3.64 -13.89
N SER A 126 10.77 -2.35 -13.57
CA SER A 126 11.74 -1.68 -12.70
C SER A 126 11.70 -2.20 -11.26
N CYS A 127 10.52 -2.54 -10.72
CA CYS A 127 10.40 -3.18 -9.42
C CYS A 127 11.04 -4.58 -9.39
N LEU A 128 10.78 -5.41 -10.41
CA LEU A 128 11.41 -6.74 -10.51
C LEU A 128 12.93 -6.64 -10.64
N LEU A 129 13.41 -5.70 -11.45
CA LEU A 129 14.84 -5.44 -11.60
C LEU A 129 15.46 -4.96 -10.29
N ALA A 130 14.87 -4.00 -9.62
CA ALA A 130 15.33 -3.48 -8.34
C ALA A 130 15.37 -4.59 -7.27
N LYS A 131 14.37 -5.47 -7.24
CA LYS A 131 14.32 -6.62 -6.34
C LYS A 131 15.43 -7.62 -6.61
N ASP A 132 15.63 -7.97 -7.87
CA ASP A 132 16.73 -8.86 -8.32
C ASP A 132 18.12 -8.30 -7.97
N MET A 133 18.25 -6.98 -8.01
CA MET A 133 19.49 -6.26 -7.66
C MET A 133 19.65 -5.99 -6.15
N GLY A 134 18.75 -6.49 -5.29
CA GLY A 134 18.92 -6.48 -3.84
C GLY A 134 18.13 -5.39 -3.09
N ALA A 135 17.26 -4.62 -3.73
CA ALA A 135 16.37 -3.71 -3.00
C ALA A 135 15.54 -4.48 -1.97
N HIS A 136 15.50 -3.99 -0.73
CA HIS A 136 14.87 -4.72 0.37
C HIS A 136 13.36 -4.87 0.13
N LYS A 137 12.68 -3.80 -0.25
CA LYS A 137 11.23 -3.79 -0.51
C LYS A 137 10.91 -3.04 -1.79
N VAL A 138 10.02 -3.60 -2.61
CA VAL A 138 9.56 -2.95 -3.85
C VAL A 138 8.07 -2.71 -3.85
N VAL A 139 7.68 -1.51 -4.30
CA VAL A 139 6.29 -1.04 -4.33
C VAL A 139 5.98 -0.56 -5.74
N ALA A 140 5.00 -1.16 -6.40
CA ALA A 140 4.57 -0.75 -7.74
C ALA A 140 3.19 -0.09 -7.73
N LEU A 141 3.07 1.05 -8.40
CA LEU A 141 1.78 1.61 -8.77
C LEU A 141 1.31 0.93 -10.05
N ILE A 142 0.11 0.34 -10.02
CA ILE A 142 -0.48 -0.42 -11.13
C ILE A 142 -1.90 0.07 -11.35
N ASN A 143 -2.16 0.68 -12.51
CA ASN A 143 -3.47 1.21 -12.86
C ASN A 143 -4.41 0.13 -13.38
N ASN A 144 -3.87 -0.87 -14.11
CA ASN A 144 -4.64 -1.99 -14.62
C ASN A 144 -4.76 -3.11 -13.58
N PRO A 145 -5.96 -3.38 -13.04
CA PRO A 145 -6.16 -4.42 -12.02
C PRO A 145 -5.72 -5.83 -12.47
N ALA A 146 -5.78 -6.12 -13.77
CA ALA A 146 -5.37 -7.42 -14.29
C ALA A 146 -3.88 -7.72 -14.07
N TYR A 147 -3.03 -6.70 -13.97
CA TYR A 147 -1.61 -6.88 -13.69
C TYR A 147 -1.33 -7.14 -12.21
N VAL A 148 -2.20 -6.71 -11.32
CA VAL A 148 -2.03 -6.90 -9.86
C VAL A 148 -1.95 -8.38 -9.53
N ASP A 149 -2.88 -9.19 -10.07
CA ASP A 149 -2.92 -10.64 -9.83
C ASP A 149 -1.72 -11.36 -10.43
N LEU A 150 -1.19 -10.81 -11.54
CA LEU A 150 -0.04 -11.39 -12.21
C LEU A 150 1.27 -11.22 -11.43
N VAL A 151 1.42 -10.11 -10.70
CA VAL A 151 2.72 -9.70 -10.12
C VAL A 151 2.84 -9.92 -8.61
N GLN A 152 1.73 -10.09 -7.89
CA GLN A 152 1.69 -10.07 -6.43
C GLN A 152 2.49 -11.20 -5.77
N ASP A 153 2.65 -12.35 -6.40
CA ASP A 153 3.42 -13.47 -5.85
C ASP A 153 4.75 -13.69 -6.61
N LYS A 154 5.13 -12.73 -7.46
CA LYS A 154 6.25 -12.87 -8.39
C LYS A 154 7.36 -11.83 -8.18
N GLY A 155 7.59 -11.43 -6.92
CA GLY A 155 8.71 -10.58 -6.57
C GLY A 155 8.37 -9.10 -6.35
N ILE A 156 7.09 -8.70 -6.44
CA ILE A 156 6.63 -7.37 -6.03
C ILE A 156 5.98 -7.47 -4.66
N ASP A 157 6.57 -6.79 -3.68
CA ASP A 157 6.11 -6.87 -2.29
C ASP A 157 4.75 -6.17 -2.08
N ILE A 158 4.53 -5.02 -2.77
CA ILE A 158 3.27 -4.26 -2.68
C ILE A 158 2.87 -3.73 -4.06
N ALA A 159 1.66 -4.05 -4.48
CA ALA A 159 1.00 -3.42 -5.63
C ALA A 159 -0.09 -2.45 -5.15
N ILE A 160 -0.02 -1.19 -5.58
CA ILE A 160 -0.98 -0.13 -5.25
C ILE A 160 -1.79 0.21 -6.49
N THR A 161 -3.12 0.08 -6.40
CA THR A 161 -4.05 0.45 -7.48
C THR A 161 -4.84 1.69 -7.08
N PRO A 162 -4.55 2.88 -7.63
CA PRO A 162 -5.20 4.13 -7.22
C PRO A 162 -6.71 4.13 -7.42
N SER A 163 -7.21 3.47 -8.46
CA SER A 163 -8.64 3.36 -8.74
C SER A 163 -9.39 2.64 -7.62
N LEU A 164 -8.85 1.56 -7.05
CA LEU A 164 -9.48 0.84 -5.95
C LEU A 164 -9.56 1.69 -4.67
N ILE A 165 -8.51 2.45 -4.38
CA ILE A 165 -8.49 3.38 -3.25
C ILE A 165 -9.56 4.47 -3.43
N THR A 166 -9.66 5.01 -4.65
CA THR A 166 -10.62 6.07 -4.99
C THR A 166 -12.05 5.56 -4.93
N ILE A 167 -12.33 4.38 -5.50
CA ILE A 167 -13.66 3.74 -5.45
C ILE A 167 -14.10 3.54 -4.00
N GLY A 168 -13.25 3.03 -3.12
CA GLY A 168 -13.58 2.87 -1.71
C GLY A 168 -13.97 4.19 -1.03
N THR A 169 -13.31 5.29 -1.41
CA THR A 169 -13.65 6.63 -0.90
C THR A 169 -15.03 7.10 -1.43
N PHE A 170 -15.30 6.91 -2.72
CA PHE A 170 -16.60 7.27 -3.29
C PHE A 170 -17.74 6.43 -2.73
N LEU A 171 -17.53 5.12 -2.55
CA LEU A 171 -18.54 4.25 -1.96
C LEU A 171 -18.92 4.72 -0.55
N ALA A 172 -17.94 5.08 0.27
CA ALA A 172 -18.20 5.62 1.61
C ALA A 172 -19.08 6.89 1.57
N GLU A 173 -18.88 7.77 0.58
CA GLU A 173 -19.69 8.99 0.42
C GLU A 173 -21.10 8.71 -0.16
N ILE A 174 -21.25 7.68 -0.98
CA ILE A 174 -22.53 7.34 -1.64
C ILE A 174 -23.44 6.53 -0.71
N GLU A 175 -22.88 5.61 0.08
CA GLU A 175 -23.65 4.69 0.93
C GLU A 175 -24.32 5.36 2.13
N GLY A 176 -24.04 6.63 2.39
CA GLY A 176 -24.86 7.48 3.22
C GLY A 176 -24.13 8.25 4.32
N LYS A 177 -24.87 9.20 4.88
CA LYS A 177 -24.39 10.20 5.86
C LYS A 177 -23.84 9.61 7.18
N ASP A 178 -23.98 8.32 7.41
CA ASP A 178 -23.62 7.64 8.64
C ASP A 178 -22.35 6.78 8.49
N VAL A 179 -21.88 6.55 7.26
CA VAL A 179 -20.63 5.84 6.98
C VAL A 179 -19.53 6.87 6.77
N VAL A 180 -18.57 6.93 7.68
CA VAL A 180 -17.45 7.88 7.62
C VAL A 180 -16.35 7.39 6.68
N LYS A 181 -16.06 6.09 6.71
CA LYS A 181 -15.07 5.45 5.86
C LYS A 181 -15.35 3.97 5.68
N VAL A 182 -15.05 3.49 4.48
CA VAL A 182 -15.01 2.05 4.16
C VAL A 182 -13.58 1.70 3.74
N HIS A 183 -12.99 0.73 4.41
CA HIS A 183 -11.68 0.18 4.06
C HIS A 183 -11.86 -1.25 3.62
N SER A 184 -11.68 -1.50 2.33
CA SER A 184 -11.65 -2.87 1.82
C SER A 184 -10.38 -3.57 2.31
N LEU A 185 -10.55 -4.70 2.97
CA LEU A 185 -9.48 -5.55 3.46
C LEU A 185 -9.36 -6.75 2.51
N ARG A 186 -8.11 -7.09 2.16
CA ARG A 186 -7.82 -8.23 1.30
C ARG A 186 -8.71 -8.29 0.04
N ARG A 187 -8.74 -7.19 -0.73
CA ARG A 187 -9.46 -7.07 -2.03
C ARG A 187 -10.97 -7.38 -1.96
N GLY A 188 -11.63 -6.97 -0.86
CA GLY A 188 -13.06 -7.19 -0.68
C GLY A 188 -13.43 -8.50 0.03
N ALA A 189 -12.45 -9.28 0.50
CA ALA A 189 -12.72 -10.45 1.33
C ALA A 189 -13.32 -10.06 2.70
N ALA A 190 -13.06 -8.82 3.16
CA ALA A 190 -13.70 -8.19 4.30
C ALA A 190 -13.68 -6.67 4.14
N GLU A 191 -14.53 -5.98 4.89
CA GLU A 191 -14.58 -4.52 4.93
C GLU A 191 -14.52 -4.04 6.38
N ALA A 192 -13.72 -2.99 6.60
CA ALA A 192 -13.74 -2.25 7.85
C ALA A 192 -14.53 -0.97 7.63
N ILE A 193 -15.67 -0.83 8.30
CA ILE A 193 -16.58 0.29 8.17
C ILE A 193 -16.47 1.16 9.43
N GLU A 194 -16.13 2.44 9.25
CA GLU A 194 -16.20 3.45 10.28
C GLU A 194 -17.56 4.16 10.16
N THR A 195 -18.38 4.08 11.19
CA THR A 195 -19.72 4.70 11.21
C THR A 195 -19.95 5.44 12.52
N ILE A 196 -20.79 6.48 12.46
CA ILE A 196 -21.24 7.21 13.65
C ILE A 196 -22.59 6.63 14.10
N ALA A 197 -22.60 6.06 15.29
CA ALA A 197 -23.84 5.56 15.89
C ALA A 197 -24.79 6.73 16.18
N LYS A 198 -26.01 6.66 15.68
CA LYS A 198 -27.09 7.61 15.99
C LYS A 198 -28.11 6.97 16.91
N GLU A 199 -28.90 7.81 17.58
CA GLU A 199 -30.04 7.34 18.36
C GLU A 199 -31.00 6.56 17.46
N SER A 200 -31.38 5.37 17.92
CA SER A 200 -32.40 4.58 17.23
C SER A 200 -33.74 5.33 17.22
N PRO A 201 -34.46 5.36 16.08
CA PRO A 201 -35.83 5.96 16.04
C PRO A 201 -36.77 5.36 17.03
N THR A 202 -36.48 4.19 17.56
CA THR A 202 -37.32 3.47 18.57
C THR A 202 -36.85 3.70 19.99
N GLY A 203 -35.86 4.55 20.26
CA GLY A 203 -35.35 4.84 21.61
C GLY A 203 -34.71 3.65 22.35
N LYS A 204 -34.54 2.49 21.66
CA LYS A 204 -33.88 1.32 22.26
C LYS A 204 -32.37 1.46 22.10
N GLN A 205 -31.65 1.54 23.20
CA GLN A 205 -30.22 1.34 23.23
C GLN A 205 -29.92 -0.12 22.83
N SER A 206 -29.34 -0.32 21.65
CA SER A 206 -28.87 -1.63 21.27
C SER A 206 -27.45 -1.79 21.86
N SER A 207 -27.29 -2.70 22.81
CA SER A 207 -25.96 -3.16 23.18
C SER A 207 -25.37 -3.88 21.95
N ILE A 208 -24.22 -3.38 21.45
CA ILE A 208 -23.45 -4.10 20.44
C ILE A 208 -22.82 -5.29 21.18
N GLY A 209 -23.56 -6.41 21.23
CA GLY A 209 -22.93 -7.69 21.43
C GLY A 209 -22.02 -7.97 20.22
N THR A 210 -21.07 -8.86 20.34
CA THR A 210 -20.22 -9.27 19.22
C THR A 210 -21.11 -9.69 18.06
N VAL A 211 -21.33 -8.79 17.09
CA VAL A 211 -22.10 -9.09 15.90
C VAL A 211 -21.14 -9.69 14.89
N SER A 212 -21.12 -11.01 14.84
CA SER A 212 -20.41 -11.72 13.79
C SER A 212 -21.33 -11.79 12.56
N TYR A 213 -21.19 -10.85 11.65
CA TYR A 213 -21.78 -10.95 10.31
C TYR A 213 -20.78 -11.58 9.36
N THR A 214 -20.87 -12.89 9.20
CA THR A 214 -20.27 -13.59 8.07
C THR A 214 -21.25 -13.58 6.89
N HIS A 215 -21.31 -12.48 6.15
CA HIS A 215 -21.88 -12.47 4.81
C HIS A 215 -20.74 -12.47 3.81
N LEU A 216 -20.06 -13.60 3.73
CA LEU A 216 -19.24 -13.93 2.57
C LEU A 216 -20.21 -14.31 1.44
N ARG A 217 -20.54 -13.39 0.55
CA ARG A 217 -20.99 -13.75 -0.78
C ARG A 217 -19.77 -14.24 -1.53
N ALA A 218 -19.58 -15.55 -1.55
CA ALA A 218 -18.80 -16.19 -2.58
C ALA A 218 -19.51 -15.86 -3.90
N HIS A 219 -18.89 -15.08 -4.77
CA HIS A 219 -19.25 -15.06 -6.18
C HIS A 219 -18.79 -16.40 -6.74
N GLU A 220 -19.70 -17.37 -6.77
CA GLU A 220 -19.56 -18.52 -7.63
C GLU A 220 -19.57 -18.00 -9.07
N THR A 221 -18.41 -18.00 -9.70
CA THR A 221 -18.32 -17.92 -11.15
C THR A 221 -18.88 -19.21 -11.71
N HIS A 222 -20.13 -19.18 -12.16
CA HIS A 222 -20.64 -20.23 -13.05
C HIS A 222 -19.86 -20.10 -14.36
N ASN A 223 -19.00 -21.06 -14.62
CA ASN A 223 -18.56 -21.42 -15.95
C ASN A 223 -19.66 -22.29 -16.56
N ASP A 224 -20.36 -21.75 -17.53
CA ASP A 224 -20.97 -22.50 -18.63
C ASP A 224 -20.13 -22.28 -19.90
#